data_aca9748464c4a45de1984a45a54c5176
#
_entry.id   aca9748464c4a45de1984a45a54c5176
#
_cell.length_a   1.000
_cell.length_b   1.000
_cell.length_c   1.000
_cell.angle_alpha   90.00
_cell.angle_beta   90.00
_cell.angle_gamma   90.00
#
_symmetry.space_group_name_H-M   'P 1'
#
loop_
_entity.id
_entity.type
_entity.pdbx_description
1 polymer ?
#
loop_
_entity_poly.entity_id
_entity_poly.type
_entity_poly.pdbx_seq_one_letter_code
_entity_poly.pdbx_strand_id
1 'polypeptide(L)'
;MNPTATFPLWSGEAPFSLGQQAGRDIPTLTPYWPDAEKANGAAMILCPGGGYWELMDYEGRDFALWLNELGIAAFVLTYRLASHGYHHPAITGDVTRAIRTVRAFASDWGLD
;
A
#
# COMPACT_ATOMS: atom_id res chain seq x y z
N MET A 1 -4.85 -16.47 6.53
CA MET A 1 -5.87 -15.89 5.64
C MET A 1 -5.41 -14.56 5.07
N ASN A 2 -5.57 -14.37 3.77
CA ASN A 2 -5.13 -13.15 3.11
C ASN A 2 -6.09 -11.99 3.38
N PRO A 3 -5.59 -10.80 3.70
CA PRO A 3 -6.47 -9.65 3.87
C PRO A 3 -7.12 -9.26 2.55
N THR A 4 -8.39 -8.92 2.59
CA THR A 4 -9.15 -8.52 1.39
C THR A 4 -9.62 -7.08 1.47
N ALA A 5 -9.47 -6.43 2.62
CA ALA A 5 -9.87 -5.06 2.84
C ALA A 5 -8.66 -4.17 3.12
N THR A 6 -8.81 -2.88 2.85
CA THR A 6 -7.81 -1.88 3.22
C THR A 6 -7.53 -1.93 4.72
N PHE A 7 -6.27 -1.87 5.09
CA PHE A 7 -5.88 -1.86 6.50
C PHE A 7 -4.85 -0.77 6.78
N PRO A 8 -4.80 -0.27 8.03
CA PRO A 8 -3.81 0.74 8.41
C PRO A 8 -2.39 0.18 8.30
N LEU A 9 -1.48 0.99 7.79
CA LEU A 9 -0.08 0.59 7.61
C LEU A 9 0.64 0.43 8.94
N TRP A 10 0.34 1.29 9.91
CA TRP A 10 0.95 1.29 11.23
C TRP A 10 -0.05 0.75 12.26
N SER A 11 0.44 -0.05 13.20
CA SER A 11 -0.42 -0.65 14.22
C SER A 11 -0.92 0.36 15.27
N GLY A 12 -0.30 1.53 15.30
CA GLY A 12 -0.69 2.62 16.19
C GLY A 12 -0.56 3.92 15.43
N GLU A 13 -0.27 5.00 16.15
CA GLU A 13 -0.02 6.29 15.52
C GLU A 13 1.21 6.20 14.63
N ALA A 14 1.09 6.68 13.40
CA ALA A 14 2.21 6.68 12.45
C ALA A 14 3.30 7.67 12.93
N PRO A 15 4.58 7.38 12.67
CA PRO A 15 5.64 8.31 13.02
C PRO A 15 5.42 9.68 12.37
N PHE A 16 5.73 10.74 13.11
CA PHE A 16 5.57 12.12 12.65
C PHE A 16 4.14 12.52 12.33
N SER A 17 3.15 11.85 12.92
CA SER A 17 1.75 12.13 12.66
C SER A 17 1.34 13.52 13.16
N LEU A 18 0.56 14.22 12.33
CA LEU A 18 0.01 15.54 12.67
C LEU A 18 -1.41 15.44 13.22
N GLY A 19 -1.98 14.24 13.25
CA GLY A 19 -3.33 14.01 13.74
C GLY A 19 -3.73 12.56 13.54
N GLN A 20 -5.03 12.27 13.58
CA GLN A 20 -5.58 10.92 13.46
C GLN A 20 -6.73 10.85 12.45
N GLN A 21 -6.79 11.77 11.51
CA GLN A 21 -7.87 11.79 10.53
C GLN A 21 -7.62 10.75 9.43
N ALA A 22 -8.60 9.87 9.22
CA ALA A 22 -8.54 8.88 8.15
C ALA A 22 -8.46 9.56 6.78
N GLY A 23 -7.66 8.99 5.87
CA GLY A 23 -7.46 9.57 4.55
C GLY A 23 -6.46 10.72 4.52
N ARG A 24 -5.97 11.14 5.68
CA ARG A 24 -5.03 12.25 5.78
C ARG A 24 -3.80 11.88 6.61
N ASP A 25 -4.01 11.42 7.83
CA ASP A 25 -2.96 11.16 8.80
C ASP A 25 -2.67 9.67 8.97
N ILE A 26 -3.55 8.81 8.48
CA ILE A 26 -3.45 7.36 8.64
C ILE A 26 -3.17 6.73 7.27
N PRO A 27 -1.90 6.40 6.97
CA PRO A 27 -1.59 5.71 5.72
C PRO A 27 -2.12 4.29 5.74
N THR A 28 -2.56 3.81 4.58
CA THR A 28 -3.20 2.49 4.46
C THR A 28 -2.60 1.68 3.33
N LEU A 29 -2.79 0.37 3.39
CA LEU A 29 -2.40 -0.55 2.34
C LEU A 29 -3.64 -1.30 1.89
N THR A 30 -3.90 -1.31 0.60
CA THR A 30 -5.06 -2.00 0.01
C THR A 30 -4.58 -3.17 -0.83
N PRO A 31 -4.92 -4.41 -0.43
CA PRO A 31 -4.47 -5.59 -1.17
C PRO A 31 -5.37 -5.90 -2.37
N TYR A 32 -4.75 -6.39 -3.44
CA TYR A 32 -5.42 -6.90 -4.63
C TYR A 32 -4.77 -8.23 -4.97
N TRP A 33 -5.55 -9.31 -4.92
CA TRP A 33 -5.04 -10.67 -5.10
C TRP A 33 -5.38 -11.20 -6.48
N PRO A 34 -4.44 -11.86 -7.18
CA PRO A 34 -4.75 -12.55 -8.43
C PRO A 34 -5.57 -13.80 -8.15
N ASP A 35 -6.25 -14.32 -9.17
CA ASP A 35 -6.90 -15.60 -9.06
C ASP A 35 -5.86 -16.67 -8.66
N ALA A 36 -6.27 -17.62 -7.81
CA ALA A 36 -5.35 -18.64 -7.32
C ALA A 36 -4.68 -19.42 -8.46
N GLU A 37 -5.39 -19.63 -9.56
CA GLU A 37 -4.87 -20.33 -10.72
C GLU A 37 -3.75 -19.59 -11.43
N LYS A 38 -3.73 -18.27 -11.34
CA LYS A 38 -2.73 -17.41 -11.98
C LYS A 38 -1.60 -17.01 -11.05
N ALA A 39 -1.82 -17.07 -9.75
CA ALA A 39 -0.88 -16.56 -8.75
C ALA A 39 0.51 -17.21 -8.90
N ASN A 40 1.54 -16.39 -9.01
CA ASN A 40 2.92 -16.84 -9.19
C ASN A 40 3.83 -16.56 -7.99
N GLY A 41 3.28 -16.06 -6.89
CA GLY A 41 4.04 -15.73 -5.69
C GLY A 41 4.70 -14.37 -5.69
N ALA A 42 4.69 -13.67 -6.81
CA ALA A 42 5.25 -12.32 -6.87
C ALA A 42 4.28 -11.30 -6.30
N ALA A 43 4.82 -10.23 -5.75
CA ALA A 43 4.03 -9.12 -5.23
C ALA A 43 4.67 -7.80 -5.61
N MET A 44 3.84 -6.77 -5.76
CA MET A 44 4.29 -5.43 -6.09
C MET A 44 3.54 -4.42 -5.23
N ILE A 45 4.27 -3.44 -4.70
CA ILE A 45 3.67 -2.34 -3.97
C ILE A 45 3.57 -1.16 -4.92
N LEU A 46 2.35 -0.64 -5.07
CA LEU A 46 2.07 0.48 -5.94
C LEU A 46 1.98 1.76 -5.12
N CYS A 47 2.76 2.76 -5.53
CA CYS A 47 2.76 4.08 -4.91
C CYS A 47 2.16 5.06 -5.93
N PRO A 48 0.83 5.28 -5.91
CA PRO A 48 0.20 6.13 -6.92
C PRO A 48 0.81 7.51 -6.97
N GLY A 49 0.95 8.05 -8.19
CA GLY A 49 1.54 9.36 -8.40
C GLY A 49 0.59 10.50 -8.04
N GLY A 50 1.05 11.71 -8.28
CA GLY A 50 0.33 12.93 -7.96
C GLY A 50 1.26 13.99 -7.39
N GLY A 51 2.60 13.77 -7.54
CA GLY A 51 3.63 14.71 -7.09
C GLY A 51 3.65 14.87 -5.58
N TYR A 52 3.20 13.87 -4.83
CA TYR A 52 3.00 13.93 -3.38
C TYR A 52 1.91 14.93 -2.97
N TRP A 53 1.16 15.46 -3.93
CA TRP A 53 0.10 16.43 -3.66
C TRP A 53 -1.27 15.78 -3.58
N GLU A 54 -1.52 14.79 -4.44
CA GLU A 54 -2.74 13.99 -4.42
C GLU A 54 -2.44 12.59 -4.96
N LEU A 55 -3.37 11.65 -4.75
CA LEU A 55 -3.22 10.28 -5.25
C LEU A 55 -4.22 10.04 -6.39
N MET A 56 -3.72 9.48 -7.49
CA MET A 56 -4.52 9.21 -8.68
C MET A 56 -5.07 7.79 -8.62
N ASP A 57 -6.41 7.64 -8.58
CA ASP A 57 -7.06 6.35 -8.45
C ASP A 57 -6.65 5.34 -9.53
N TYR A 58 -6.50 5.82 -10.78
CA TYR A 58 -6.15 4.91 -11.87
C TYR A 58 -4.75 4.34 -11.73
N GLU A 59 -3.83 5.03 -11.06
CA GLU A 59 -2.49 4.52 -10.80
C GLU A 59 -2.47 3.48 -9.69
N GLY A 60 -3.53 3.41 -8.89
CA GLY A 60 -3.67 2.38 -7.86
C GLY A 60 -4.47 1.20 -8.38
N ARG A 61 -5.80 1.36 -8.45
CA ARG A 61 -6.70 0.25 -8.76
C ARG A 61 -6.47 -0.37 -10.14
N ASP A 62 -6.36 0.45 -11.18
CA ASP A 62 -6.26 -0.07 -12.54
C ASP A 62 -4.96 -0.84 -12.76
N PHE A 63 -3.85 -0.34 -12.24
CA PHE A 63 -2.57 -1.05 -12.30
C PHE A 63 -2.60 -2.33 -11.47
N ALA A 64 -3.26 -2.30 -10.29
CA ALA A 64 -3.37 -3.48 -9.45
C ALA A 64 -4.13 -4.59 -10.17
N LEU A 65 -5.23 -4.26 -10.83
CA LEU A 65 -6.03 -5.24 -11.57
C LEU A 65 -5.26 -5.79 -12.77
N TRP A 66 -4.48 -4.95 -13.45
CA TRP A 66 -3.63 -5.40 -14.54
C TRP A 66 -2.56 -6.39 -14.04
N LEU A 67 -1.91 -6.09 -12.91
CA LEU A 67 -0.93 -6.99 -12.32
C LEU A 67 -1.54 -8.32 -11.91
N ASN A 68 -2.79 -8.29 -11.40
CA ASN A 68 -3.49 -9.52 -11.05
C ASN A 68 -3.70 -10.42 -12.26
N GLU A 69 -3.92 -9.86 -13.44
CA GLU A 69 -4.04 -10.67 -14.66
C GLU A 69 -2.73 -11.38 -15.00
N LEU A 70 -1.59 -10.83 -14.57
CA LEU A 70 -0.28 -11.43 -14.75
C LEU A 70 0.11 -12.39 -13.62
N GLY A 71 -0.79 -12.61 -12.67
CA GLY A 71 -0.52 -13.49 -11.54
C GLY A 71 0.23 -12.84 -10.39
N ILE A 72 0.37 -11.53 -10.40
CA ILE A 72 1.10 -10.77 -9.40
C ILE A 72 0.12 -10.16 -8.40
N ALA A 73 0.38 -10.38 -7.10
CA ALA A 73 -0.37 -9.70 -6.05
C ALA A 73 0.06 -8.23 -6.00
N ALA A 74 -0.89 -7.35 -5.78
CA ALA A 74 -0.60 -5.92 -5.72
C ALA A 74 -1.11 -5.32 -4.41
N PHE A 75 -0.34 -4.37 -3.88
CA PHE A 75 -0.70 -3.66 -2.66
C PHE A 75 -0.61 -2.17 -2.96
N VAL A 76 -1.75 -1.49 -2.93
CA VAL A 76 -1.80 -0.06 -3.19
C VAL A 76 -1.56 0.68 -1.88
N LEU A 77 -0.48 1.45 -1.83
CA LEU A 77 -0.13 2.24 -0.67
C LEU A 77 -0.76 3.63 -0.79
N THR A 78 -1.61 3.96 0.16
CA THR A 78 -2.10 5.32 0.32
C THR A 78 -1.20 5.98 1.35
N TYR A 79 -0.15 6.64 0.87
CA TYR A 79 0.83 7.29 1.73
C TYR A 79 0.37 8.71 2.08
N ARG A 80 0.97 9.28 3.13
CA ARG A 80 0.64 10.64 3.55
C ARG A 80 1.17 11.65 2.52
N LEU A 81 0.45 12.76 2.37
CA LEU A 81 0.68 13.71 1.28
C LEU A 81 1.29 15.02 1.75
N ALA A 82 2.08 15.63 0.88
CA ALA A 82 2.65 16.96 1.13
C ALA A 82 1.55 18.01 1.26
N SER A 83 0.44 17.88 0.53
CA SER A 83 -0.71 18.79 0.63
C SER A 83 -1.37 18.76 2.01
N HIS A 84 -1.13 17.69 2.79
CA HIS A 84 -1.61 17.57 4.16
C HIS A 84 -0.51 17.90 5.18
N GLY A 85 0.58 18.48 4.74
CA GLY A 85 1.67 18.92 5.62
C GLY A 85 2.76 17.89 5.86
N TYR A 86 2.76 16.78 5.13
CA TYR A 86 3.76 15.73 5.31
C TYR A 86 4.92 15.86 4.34
N HIS A 87 6.12 15.60 4.84
CA HIS A 87 7.35 15.66 4.08
C HIS A 87 8.23 14.45 4.44
N HIS A 88 9.39 14.32 3.81
CA HIS A 88 10.40 13.39 4.27
C HIS A 88 10.77 13.73 5.72
N PRO A 89 10.90 12.75 6.68
CA PRO A 89 10.91 11.31 6.41
C PRO A 89 9.55 10.61 6.56
N ALA A 90 8.45 11.33 6.79
CA ALA A 90 7.16 10.68 7.01
C ALA A 90 6.71 9.88 5.79
N ILE A 91 6.74 10.48 4.61
CA ILE A 91 6.30 9.83 3.37
C ILE A 91 7.21 8.65 3.02
N THR A 92 8.52 8.84 3.09
CA THR A 92 9.49 7.76 2.85
C THR A 92 9.33 6.63 3.86
N GLY A 93 9.02 6.97 5.11
CA GLY A 93 8.75 5.99 6.16
C GLY A 93 7.54 5.12 5.84
N ASP A 94 6.49 5.70 5.26
CA ASP A 94 5.32 4.94 4.85
C ASP A 94 5.67 3.90 3.78
N VAL A 95 6.45 4.27 2.78
CA VAL A 95 6.88 3.33 1.73
C VAL A 95 7.72 2.21 2.32
N THR A 96 8.69 2.54 3.17
CA THR A 96 9.54 1.55 3.82
C THR A 96 8.73 0.59 4.68
N ARG A 97 7.76 1.11 5.43
CA ARG A 97 6.88 0.29 6.27
C ARG A 97 6.04 -0.66 5.42
N ALA A 98 5.54 -0.20 4.26
CA ALA A 98 4.77 -1.04 3.36
C ALA A 98 5.60 -2.23 2.88
N ILE A 99 6.84 -2.00 2.47
CA ILE A 99 7.74 -3.06 2.03
C ILE A 99 7.97 -4.06 3.16
N ARG A 100 8.25 -3.59 4.37
CA ARG A 100 8.48 -4.44 5.54
C ARG A 100 7.25 -5.25 5.89
N THR A 101 6.06 -4.65 5.80
CA THR A 101 4.80 -5.33 6.11
C THR A 101 4.57 -6.50 5.15
N VAL A 102 4.72 -6.27 3.86
CA VAL A 102 4.51 -7.32 2.87
C VAL A 102 5.55 -8.43 3.04
N ARG A 103 6.81 -8.10 3.32
CA ARG A 103 7.85 -9.09 3.57
C ARG A 103 7.59 -9.91 4.83
N ALA A 104 7.11 -9.25 5.89
CA ALA A 104 6.84 -9.93 7.16
C ALA A 104 5.72 -10.96 7.02
N PHE A 105 4.71 -10.68 6.20
CA PHE A 105 3.56 -11.56 6.00
C PHE A 105 3.64 -12.39 4.72
N ALA A 106 4.75 -12.32 3.98
CA ALA A 106 4.88 -13.01 2.70
C ALA A 106 4.56 -14.49 2.78
N SER A 107 5.11 -15.17 3.77
CA SER A 107 4.86 -16.60 3.97
C SER A 107 3.38 -16.89 4.25
N ASP A 108 2.76 -16.09 5.12
CA ASP A 108 1.35 -16.26 5.47
C ASP A 108 0.43 -15.99 4.28
N TRP A 109 0.85 -15.11 3.38
CA TRP A 109 0.06 -14.69 2.23
C TRP A 109 0.39 -15.44 0.94
N GLY A 110 1.27 -16.45 1.01
CA GLY A 110 1.65 -17.23 -0.16
C GLY A 110 2.52 -16.48 -1.15
N LEU A 111 3.33 -15.56 -0.68
CA LEU A 111 4.24 -14.76 -1.50
C LEU A 111 5.68 -15.23 -1.34
N ASP A 112 6.47 -14.99 -2.36
CA ASP A 112 7.91 -15.32 -2.34
C ASP A 112 8.76 -14.25 -1.66
#